data_97381fcf76c772d3d097ad99ef249003
#
_entry.id   97381fcf76c772d3d097ad99ef249003
#
_cell.length_a   1.000
_cell.length_b   1.000
_cell.length_c   1.000
_cell.angle_alpha   90.00
_cell.angle_beta   90.00
_cell.angle_gamma   90.00
#
_symmetry.space_group_name_H-M   'P 1'
#
loop_
_entity.id
_entity.type
_entity.pdbx_description
1 polymer ?
#
loop_
_entity_poly.entity_id
_entity_poly.type
_entity_poly.pdbx_seq_one_letter_code
_entity_poly.pdbx_strand_id
1 'polypeptide(L)'
;DYDLKLNILKKKIVDYQNTFKENPDLNDDVINYIANNSNSNIRELIGIFNRVVAFGKMSKNPLTINDCKIILKDVYNANKVISIDKIQNVTSNFFSISLSDMLSPRRSRPLARPRQVAMYMAKKLTTRSLPEIGRKFANRDHTTVIHAVKTIEKLSENNDEMRKNIEELKSLILSD
;
A
#
# COMPACT_ATOMS: atom_id res chain seq x y z
N ASP A 1 19.01 0.37 -13.98
CA ASP A 1 19.63 -0.02 -15.24
C ASP A 1 18.82 -1.16 -15.88
N TYR A 2 18.23 -0.88 -17.04
CA TYR A 2 17.34 -1.80 -17.78
C TYR A 2 18.04 -3.11 -18.18
N ASP A 3 19.25 -3.00 -18.74
CA ASP A 3 20.00 -4.18 -19.23
C ASP A 3 20.35 -5.15 -18.11
N LEU A 4 20.66 -4.62 -16.93
CA LEU A 4 20.91 -5.44 -15.75
C LEU A 4 19.65 -6.22 -15.33
N LYS A 5 18.50 -5.54 -15.30
CA LYS A 5 17.22 -6.18 -14.97
C LYS A 5 16.85 -7.26 -15.97
N LEU A 6 17.05 -6.99 -17.25
CA LEU A 6 16.80 -7.94 -18.34
C LEU A 6 17.67 -9.19 -18.19
N ASN A 7 18.97 -9.01 -17.91
CA ASN A 7 19.90 -10.10 -17.68
C ASN A 7 19.52 -10.95 -16.46
N ILE A 8 19.08 -10.30 -15.37
CA ILE A 8 18.61 -11.01 -14.17
C ILE A 8 17.36 -11.83 -14.49
N LEU A 9 16.39 -11.28 -15.23
CA LEU A 9 15.18 -11.99 -15.61
C LEU A 9 15.49 -13.20 -16.51
N LYS A 10 16.35 -13.03 -17.54
CA LYS A 10 16.80 -14.13 -18.39
C LYS A 10 17.47 -15.24 -17.61
N LYS A 11 18.36 -14.88 -16.68
CA LYS A 11 18.99 -15.87 -15.79
C LYS A 11 17.95 -16.61 -14.94
N LYS A 12 16.96 -15.89 -14.39
CA LYS A 12 15.88 -16.50 -13.60
C LYS A 12 15.00 -17.45 -14.41
N ILE A 13 14.76 -17.17 -15.71
CA ILE A 13 14.06 -18.08 -16.62
C ILE A 13 14.85 -19.38 -16.78
N VAL A 14 16.16 -19.29 -17.01
CA VAL A 14 17.04 -20.46 -17.12
C VAL A 14 17.08 -21.27 -15.83
N ASP A 15 17.22 -20.59 -14.66
CA ASP A 15 17.19 -21.24 -13.35
C ASP A 15 15.87 -21.98 -13.13
N TYR A 16 14.76 -21.36 -13.52
CA TYR A 16 13.42 -21.95 -13.43
C TYR A 16 13.29 -23.20 -14.30
N GLN A 17 13.70 -23.12 -15.55
CA GLN A 17 13.71 -24.26 -16.50
C GLN A 17 14.54 -25.43 -15.97
N ASN A 18 15.72 -25.14 -15.42
CA ASN A 18 16.61 -26.15 -14.84
C ASN A 18 16.01 -26.83 -13.60
N THR A 19 15.31 -26.07 -12.77
CA THR A 19 14.73 -26.55 -11.51
C THR A 19 13.45 -27.35 -11.74
N PHE A 20 12.53 -26.81 -12.54
CA PHE A 20 11.19 -27.37 -12.69
C PHE A 20 11.00 -28.20 -13.95
N LYS A 21 12.02 -28.19 -14.86
CA LYS A 21 11.95 -28.86 -16.18
C LYS A 21 10.78 -28.39 -17.05
N GLU A 22 10.30 -27.18 -16.79
CA GLU A 22 9.18 -26.52 -17.48
C GLU A 22 9.61 -25.16 -17.99
N ASN A 23 9.01 -24.68 -19.08
CA ASN A 23 9.17 -23.31 -19.55
C ASN A 23 8.17 -22.40 -18.81
N PRO A 24 8.58 -21.26 -18.24
CA PRO A 24 7.66 -20.33 -17.59
C PRO A 24 6.67 -19.63 -18.55
N ASP A 25 6.70 -19.94 -19.86
CA ASP A 25 5.80 -19.43 -20.92
C ASP A 25 5.64 -17.90 -20.92
N LEU A 26 6.75 -17.21 -20.74
CA LEU A 26 6.84 -15.76 -20.78
C LEU A 26 7.37 -15.32 -22.14
N ASN A 27 6.60 -14.52 -22.88
CA ASN A 27 7.07 -13.92 -24.12
C ASN A 27 8.00 -12.72 -23.85
N ASP A 28 8.76 -12.31 -24.86
CA ASP A 28 9.72 -11.22 -24.75
C ASP A 28 9.05 -9.89 -24.38
N ASP A 29 7.82 -9.63 -24.82
CA ASP A 29 7.07 -8.41 -24.50
C ASP A 29 6.78 -8.31 -23.01
N VAL A 30 6.38 -9.42 -22.39
CA VAL A 30 6.15 -9.51 -20.94
C VAL A 30 7.46 -9.30 -20.17
N ILE A 31 8.56 -9.93 -20.60
CA ILE A 31 9.87 -9.79 -19.96
C ILE A 31 10.35 -8.34 -20.03
N ASN A 32 10.26 -7.73 -21.22
CA ASN A 32 10.62 -6.33 -21.43
C ASN A 32 9.73 -5.38 -20.60
N TYR A 33 8.44 -5.67 -20.52
CA TYR A 33 7.50 -4.88 -19.72
C TYR A 33 7.86 -4.92 -18.24
N ILE A 34 8.18 -6.09 -17.69
CA ILE A 34 8.62 -6.25 -16.30
C ILE A 34 9.92 -5.47 -16.04
N ALA A 35 10.92 -5.59 -16.93
CA ALA A 35 12.20 -4.89 -16.80
C ALA A 35 12.03 -3.37 -16.80
N ASN A 36 11.16 -2.83 -17.67
CA ASN A 36 10.91 -1.40 -17.79
C ASN A 36 10.13 -0.82 -16.60
N ASN A 37 9.19 -1.58 -16.05
CA ASN A 37 8.23 -1.11 -15.07
C ASN A 37 8.51 -1.57 -13.64
N SER A 38 9.60 -2.31 -13.39
CA SER A 38 10.06 -2.64 -12.04
C SER A 38 10.96 -1.55 -11.46
N ASN A 39 10.91 -1.36 -10.14
CA ASN A 39 11.85 -0.48 -9.43
C ASN A 39 13.29 -1.04 -9.48
N SER A 40 14.27 -0.27 -9.03
CA SER A 40 15.70 -0.67 -9.06
C SER A 40 16.08 -1.77 -8.05
N ASN A 41 15.12 -2.29 -7.30
CA ASN A 41 15.34 -3.31 -6.28
C ASN A 41 15.26 -4.72 -6.88
N ILE A 42 16.38 -5.47 -6.84
CA ILE A 42 16.48 -6.84 -7.36
C ILE A 42 15.50 -7.80 -6.66
N ARG A 43 15.26 -7.65 -5.36
CA ARG A 43 14.29 -8.50 -4.63
C ARG A 43 12.87 -8.30 -5.14
N GLU A 44 12.51 -7.06 -5.44
CA GLU A 44 11.20 -6.72 -6.01
C GLU A 44 11.07 -7.30 -7.42
N LEU A 45 12.09 -7.15 -8.26
CA LEU A 45 12.13 -7.71 -9.60
C LEU A 45 11.91 -9.24 -9.60
N ILE A 46 12.61 -9.96 -8.71
CA ILE A 46 12.44 -11.40 -8.52
C ILE A 46 11.05 -11.74 -7.99
N GLY A 47 10.53 -10.94 -7.06
CA GLY A 47 9.17 -11.11 -6.53
C GLY A 47 8.10 -10.95 -7.61
N ILE A 48 8.24 -9.97 -8.50
CA ILE A 48 7.37 -9.77 -9.66
C ILE A 48 7.46 -10.96 -10.60
N PHE A 49 8.67 -11.38 -10.95
CA PHE A 49 8.89 -12.57 -11.82
C PHE A 49 8.16 -13.79 -11.26
N ASN A 50 8.37 -14.12 -9.99
CA ASN A 50 7.73 -15.28 -9.37
C ASN A 50 6.20 -15.20 -9.38
N ARG A 51 5.62 -14.02 -9.16
CA ARG A 51 4.16 -13.82 -9.23
C ARG A 51 3.62 -13.96 -10.64
N VAL A 52 4.32 -13.41 -11.64
CA VAL A 52 3.93 -13.51 -13.04
C VAL A 52 3.96 -14.97 -13.49
N VAL A 53 5.01 -15.71 -13.14
CA VAL A 53 5.11 -17.16 -13.44
C VAL A 53 4.00 -17.95 -12.73
N ALA A 54 3.74 -17.69 -11.46
CA ALA A 54 2.66 -18.36 -10.72
C ALA A 54 1.29 -18.08 -11.33
N PHE A 55 1.03 -16.83 -11.74
CA PHE A 55 -0.22 -16.46 -12.42
C PHE A 55 -0.34 -17.15 -13.79
N GLY A 56 0.76 -17.23 -14.54
CA GLY A 56 0.81 -17.95 -15.81
C GLY A 56 0.45 -19.42 -15.69
N LYS A 57 0.90 -20.09 -14.62
CA LYS A 57 0.51 -21.49 -14.34
C LYS A 57 -0.98 -21.68 -14.03
N MET A 58 -1.63 -20.67 -13.49
CA MET A 58 -3.06 -20.70 -13.19
C MET A 58 -3.93 -20.28 -14.39
N SER A 59 -3.34 -19.56 -15.32
CA SER A 59 -4.00 -19.12 -16.56
C SER A 59 -3.99 -20.22 -17.60
N LYS A 60 -5.11 -20.43 -18.31
CA LYS A 60 -5.19 -21.32 -19.45
C LYS A 60 -4.66 -20.68 -20.76
N ASN A 61 -4.44 -19.38 -20.76
CA ASN A 61 -4.02 -18.59 -21.89
C ASN A 61 -2.61 -18.02 -21.67
N PRO A 62 -1.83 -17.76 -22.73
CA PRO A 62 -0.55 -17.06 -22.62
C PRO A 62 -0.73 -15.70 -21.92
N LEU A 63 0.24 -15.34 -21.08
CA LEU A 63 0.23 -14.08 -20.36
C LEU A 63 0.34 -12.89 -21.31
N THR A 64 -0.50 -11.90 -21.06
CA THR A 64 -0.50 -10.64 -21.80
C THR A 64 0.15 -9.52 -20.97
N ILE A 65 0.51 -8.42 -21.65
CA ILE A 65 0.97 -7.19 -20.96
C ILE A 65 -0.09 -6.67 -19.99
N ASN A 66 -1.38 -6.84 -20.30
CA ASN A 66 -2.47 -6.41 -19.39
C ASN A 66 -2.49 -7.22 -18.10
N ASP A 67 -2.24 -8.52 -18.15
CA ASP A 67 -2.11 -9.36 -16.96
C ASP A 67 -0.95 -8.88 -16.08
N CYS A 68 0.19 -8.57 -16.72
CA CYS A 68 1.34 -8.01 -16.02
C CYS A 68 1.05 -6.65 -15.38
N LYS A 69 0.27 -5.78 -16.03
CA LYS A 69 -0.16 -4.50 -15.45
C LYS A 69 -0.96 -4.69 -14.16
N ILE A 70 -1.86 -5.66 -14.15
CA ILE A 70 -2.67 -5.98 -12.96
C ILE A 70 -1.76 -6.50 -11.85
N ILE A 71 -0.90 -7.49 -12.16
CA ILE A 71 0.03 -8.10 -11.19
C ILE A 71 0.98 -7.04 -10.61
N LEU A 72 1.56 -6.18 -11.45
CA LEU A 72 2.46 -5.10 -11.02
C LEU A 72 1.73 -4.08 -10.16
N LYS A 73 0.52 -3.68 -10.53
CA LYS A 73 -0.29 -2.77 -9.72
C LYS A 73 -0.54 -3.31 -8.32
N ASP A 74 -0.84 -4.60 -8.21
CA ASP A 74 -1.05 -5.26 -6.92
C ASP A 74 0.26 -5.35 -6.10
N VAL A 75 1.40 -5.60 -6.75
CA VAL A 75 2.73 -5.60 -6.11
C VAL A 75 3.06 -4.20 -5.59
N TYR A 76 2.86 -3.16 -6.40
CA TYR A 76 3.14 -1.79 -6.00
C TYR A 76 2.21 -1.32 -4.89
N ASN A 77 0.94 -1.67 -4.95
CA ASN A 77 -0.01 -1.36 -3.88
C ASN A 77 0.34 -2.09 -2.57
N ALA A 78 0.78 -3.36 -2.65
CA ALA A 78 1.22 -4.12 -1.49
C ALA A 78 2.55 -3.61 -0.90
N ASN A 79 3.44 -3.04 -1.72
CA ASN A 79 4.74 -2.51 -1.31
C ASN A 79 4.73 -1.01 -1.00
N LYS A 80 3.61 -0.33 -1.24
CA LYS A 80 3.46 1.09 -0.93
C LYS A 80 3.44 1.25 0.60
N VAL A 81 4.60 1.58 1.16
CA VAL A 81 4.70 1.91 2.58
C VAL A 81 3.95 3.23 2.80
N ILE A 82 2.72 3.10 3.25
CA ILE A 82 1.91 4.25 3.60
C ILE A 82 2.54 4.91 4.82
N SER A 83 2.96 6.17 4.66
CA SER A 83 3.51 6.95 5.76
C SER A 83 2.39 7.57 6.60
N ILE A 84 2.64 7.74 7.90
CA ILE A 84 1.71 8.47 8.79
C ILE A 84 1.57 9.92 8.29
N ASP A 85 2.63 10.52 7.77
CA ASP A 85 2.59 11.89 7.23
C ASP A 85 1.63 12.01 6.03
N LYS A 86 1.60 11.03 5.12
CA LYS A 86 0.59 10.98 4.04
C LYS A 86 -0.83 10.88 4.60
N ILE A 87 -1.05 10.01 5.59
CA ILE A 87 -2.35 9.85 6.24
C ILE A 87 -2.81 11.18 6.86
N GLN A 88 -1.94 11.88 7.56
CA GLN A 88 -2.22 13.16 8.18
C GLN A 88 -2.61 14.21 7.13
N ASN A 89 -1.85 14.34 6.04
CA ASN A 89 -2.11 15.29 4.98
C ASN A 89 -3.44 15.00 4.27
N VAL A 90 -3.68 13.77 3.84
CA VAL A 90 -4.92 13.40 3.14
C VAL A 90 -6.12 13.57 4.07
N THR A 91 -6.02 13.17 5.34
CA THR A 91 -7.12 13.31 6.31
C THR A 91 -7.41 14.79 6.62
N SER A 92 -6.38 15.63 6.76
CA SER A 92 -6.58 17.07 7.00
C SER A 92 -7.29 17.73 5.84
N ASN A 93 -6.91 17.41 4.60
CA ASN A 93 -7.59 17.91 3.40
C ASN A 93 -9.03 17.42 3.32
N PHE A 94 -9.27 16.14 3.58
CA PHE A 94 -10.61 15.55 3.56
C PHE A 94 -11.59 16.25 4.53
N PHE A 95 -11.13 16.58 5.74
CA PHE A 95 -11.94 17.28 6.73
C PHE A 95 -11.82 18.81 6.67
N SER A 96 -11.12 19.36 5.66
CA SER A 96 -10.93 20.81 5.48
C SER A 96 -10.33 21.49 6.74
N ILE A 97 -9.39 20.85 7.42
CA ILE A 97 -8.63 21.41 8.52
C ILE A 97 -7.15 21.58 8.13
N SER A 98 -6.44 22.49 8.80
CA SER A 98 -5.00 22.62 8.57
C SER A 98 -4.23 21.45 9.20
N LEU A 99 -3.11 21.06 8.60
CA LEU A 99 -2.23 20.06 9.19
C LEU A 99 -1.70 20.50 10.56
N SER A 100 -1.43 21.79 10.73
CA SER A 100 -1.01 22.36 12.01
C SER A 100 -2.09 22.22 13.11
N ASP A 101 -3.35 22.38 12.76
CA ASP A 101 -4.46 22.14 13.69
C ASP A 101 -4.63 20.66 14.04
N MET A 102 -4.50 19.78 13.04
CA MET A 102 -4.51 18.34 13.29
C MET A 102 -3.42 17.92 14.27
N LEU A 103 -2.21 18.48 14.13
CA LEU A 103 -1.04 18.15 14.94
C LEU A 103 -0.93 19.04 16.20
N SER A 104 -1.88 19.94 16.43
CA SER A 104 -1.86 20.80 17.62
C SER A 104 -2.24 20.02 18.89
N PRO A 105 -1.80 20.48 20.08
CA PRO A 105 -2.24 19.92 21.36
C PRO A 105 -3.70 20.26 21.70
N ARG A 106 -4.33 21.15 20.92
CA ARG A 106 -5.71 21.61 21.15
C ARG A 106 -6.71 20.45 21.18
N ARG A 107 -7.64 20.50 22.13
CA ARG A 107 -8.70 19.49 22.31
C ARG A 107 -10.08 19.98 21.87
N SER A 108 -10.12 20.93 20.92
CA SER A 108 -11.40 21.45 20.41
C SER A 108 -12.18 20.35 19.65
N ARG A 109 -13.51 20.36 19.78
CA ARG A 109 -14.40 19.38 19.16
C ARG A 109 -14.23 19.25 17.65
N PRO A 110 -14.08 20.34 16.86
CA PRO A 110 -13.90 20.24 15.41
C PRO A 110 -12.64 19.48 14.99
N LEU A 111 -11.58 19.50 15.82
CA LEU A 111 -10.30 18.84 15.54
C LEU A 111 -10.22 17.42 16.10
N ALA A 112 -11.05 17.10 17.09
CA ALA A 112 -10.99 15.80 17.76
C ALA A 112 -11.35 14.64 16.81
N ARG A 113 -12.43 14.79 16.04
CA ARG A 113 -12.91 13.75 15.15
C ARG A 113 -11.95 13.48 13.99
N PRO A 114 -11.51 14.48 13.21
CA PRO A 114 -10.52 14.28 12.16
C PRO A 114 -9.23 13.61 12.68
N ARG A 115 -8.75 14.01 13.84
CA ARG A 115 -7.56 13.44 14.47
C ARG A 115 -7.78 11.97 14.87
N GLN A 116 -8.93 11.62 15.43
CA GLN A 116 -9.28 10.24 15.75
C GLN A 116 -9.32 9.37 14.50
N VAL A 117 -9.90 9.87 13.41
CA VAL A 117 -9.95 9.18 12.13
C VAL A 117 -8.53 8.97 11.57
N ALA A 118 -7.67 10.00 11.62
CA ALA A 118 -6.28 9.88 11.16
C ALA A 118 -5.48 8.85 11.97
N MET A 119 -5.63 8.80 13.30
CA MET A 119 -5.00 7.78 14.16
C MET A 119 -5.54 6.38 13.84
N TYR A 120 -6.84 6.24 13.61
CA TYR A 120 -7.47 4.99 13.20
C TYR A 120 -6.89 4.50 11.86
N MET A 121 -6.80 5.38 10.85
CA MET A 121 -6.20 5.06 9.55
C MET A 121 -4.72 4.67 9.68
N ALA A 122 -3.95 5.39 10.51
CA ALA A 122 -2.56 5.05 10.79
C ALA A 122 -2.41 3.64 11.38
N LYS A 123 -3.31 3.26 12.30
CA LYS A 123 -3.31 1.91 12.88
C LYS A 123 -3.72 0.82 11.88
N LYS A 124 -4.68 1.10 11.01
CA LYS A 124 -5.20 0.13 10.02
C LYS A 124 -4.32 -0.03 8.78
N LEU A 125 -3.66 1.03 8.35
CA LEU A 125 -2.94 1.07 7.08
C LEU A 125 -1.41 1.03 7.22
N THR A 126 -0.89 1.04 8.44
CA THR A 126 0.56 0.95 8.69
C THR A 126 0.88 -0.14 9.70
N THR A 127 2.14 -0.58 9.71
CA THR A 127 2.67 -1.52 10.71
C THR A 127 3.22 -0.81 11.96
N ARG A 128 2.99 0.50 12.08
CA ARG A 128 3.53 1.29 13.19
C ARG A 128 2.87 0.93 14.51
N SER A 129 3.66 0.93 15.57
CA SER A 129 3.18 0.72 16.93
C SER A 129 2.35 1.91 17.43
N LEU A 130 1.48 1.65 18.40
CA LEU A 130 0.65 2.71 19.00
C LEU A 130 1.47 3.88 19.57
N PRO A 131 2.61 3.66 20.25
CA PRO A 131 3.47 4.76 20.70
C PRO A 131 4.08 5.56 19.53
N GLU A 132 4.47 4.91 18.43
CA GLU A 132 4.97 5.60 17.23
C GLU A 132 3.90 6.48 16.60
N ILE A 133 2.67 5.97 16.49
CA ILE A 133 1.53 6.75 16.01
C ILE A 133 1.30 7.94 16.94
N GLY A 134 1.24 7.74 18.25
CA GLY A 134 1.04 8.81 19.22
C GLY A 134 2.08 9.93 19.12
N ARG A 135 3.35 9.58 18.94
CA ARG A 135 4.43 10.55 18.75
C ARG A 135 4.20 11.44 17.51
N LYS A 136 3.71 10.87 16.41
CA LYS A 136 3.39 11.61 15.18
C LYS A 136 2.17 12.53 15.33
N PHE A 137 1.34 12.35 16.34
CA PHE A 137 0.16 13.18 16.64
C PHE A 137 0.37 14.05 17.87
N ALA A 138 1.35 14.94 17.84
CA ALA A 138 1.70 15.87 18.92
C ALA A 138 2.10 15.17 20.22
N ASN A 139 2.92 14.13 20.14
CA ASN A 139 3.40 13.33 21.28
C ASN A 139 2.27 12.83 22.21
N ARG A 140 1.16 12.41 21.61
CA ARG A 140 0.04 11.84 22.39
C ARG A 140 0.40 10.45 22.88
N ASP A 141 -0.10 10.14 24.06
CA ASP A 141 0.07 8.82 24.65
C ASP A 141 -0.61 7.73 23.81
N HIS A 142 -0.06 6.52 23.88
CA HIS A 142 -0.61 5.36 23.16
C HIS A 142 -2.06 5.05 23.57
N THR A 143 -2.44 5.35 24.81
CA THR A 143 -3.83 5.19 25.28
C THR A 143 -4.80 6.10 24.53
N THR A 144 -4.36 7.30 24.15
CA THR A 144 -5.13 8.21 23.29
C THR A 144 -5.36 7.59 21.92
N VAL A 145 -4.36 6.92 21.35
CA VAL A 145 -4.49 6.22 20.06
C VAL A 145 -5.45 5.04 20.18
N ILE A 146 -5.35 4.24 21.24
CA ILE A 146 -6.28 3.12 21.51
C ILE A 146 -7.71 3.64 21.61
N HIS A 147 -7.93 4.70 22.35
CA HIS A 147 -9.26 5.31 22.50
C HIS A 147 -9.79 5.81 21.16
N ALA A 148 -8.95 6.48 20.35
CA ALA A 148 -9.33 6.95 19.03
C ALA A 148 -9.77 5.78 18.11
N VAL A 149 -8.98 4.71 18.07
CA VAL A 149 -9.29 3.51 17.27
C VAL A 149 -10.64 2.91 17.68
N LYS A 150 -10.83 2.62 18.96
CA LYS A 150 -12.09 2.06 19.48
C LYS A 150 -13.29 2.96 19.21
N THR A 151 -13.11 4.28 19.35
CA THR A 151 -14.19 5.25 19.09
C THR A 151 -14.62 5.23 17.63
N ILE A 152 -13.67 5.22 16.70
CA ILE A 152 -13.98 5.20 15.28
C ILE A 152 -14.55 3.85 14.84
N GLU A 153 -14.04 2.73 15.34
CA GLU A 153 -14.62 1.40 15.12
C GLU A 153 -16.11 1.37 15.50
N LYS A 154 -16.43 1.75 16.73
CA LYS A 154 -17.82 1.78 17.21
C LYS A 154 -18.71 2.73 16.40
N LEU A 155 -18.17 3.88 15.99
CA LEU A 155 -18.94 4.83 15.17
C LEU A 155 -19.19 4.30 13.76
N SER A 156 -18.23 3.64 13.14
CA SER A 156 -18.39 3.06 11.82
C SER A 156 -19.39 1.90 11.78
N GLU A 157 -19.57 1.20 12.88
CA GLU A 157 -20.58 0.14 13.03
C GLU A 157 -22.01 0.71 13.03
N ASN A 158 -22.21 1.88 13.65
CA ASN A 158 -23.52 2.44 13.95
C ASN A 158 -23.90 3.67 13.10
N ASN A 159 -23.01 4.11 12.20
CA ASN A 159 -23.22 5.31 11.40
C ASN A 159 -22.73 5.10 9.97
N ASP A 160 -23.67 5.03 9.02
CA ASP A 160 -23.38 4.79 7.61
C ASP A 160 -22.56 5.91 6.95
N GLU A 161 -22.77 7.16 7.39
CA GLU A 161 -21.99 8.30 6.90
C GLU A 161 -20.52 8.16 7.31
N MET A 162 -20.28 7.83 8.57
CA MET A 162 -18.92 7.60 9.06
C MET A 162 -18.24 6.44 8.30
N ARG A 163 -18.97 5.35 8.05
CA ARG A 163 -18.46 4.22 7.27
C ARG A 163 -18.05 4.62 5.87
N LYS A 164 -18.91 5.37 5.16
CA LYS A 164 -18.62 5.90 3.83
C LYS A 164 -17.41 6.83 3.83
N ASN A 165 -17.32 7.74 4.80
CA ASN A 165 -16.17 8.63 4.93
C ASN A 165 -14.86 7.87 5.14
N ILE A 166 -14.87 6.80 5.93
CA ILE A 166 -13.69 5.95 6.15
C ILE A 166 -13.28 5.22 4.88
N GLU A 167 -14.23 4.68 4.12
CA GLU A 167 -13.96 3.98 2.86
C GLU A 167 -13.41 4.93 1.80
N GLU A 168 -14.00 6.11 1.65
CA GLU A 168 -13.54 7.15 0.74
C GLU A 168 -12.13 7.63 1.12
N LEU A 169 -11.92 7.95 2.39
CA LEU A 169 -10.61 8.38 2.89
C LEU A 169 -9.55 7.30 2.70
N LYS A 170 -9.88 6.03 2.95
CA LYS A 170 -9.00 4.90 2.68
C LYS A 170 -8.61 4.83 1.21
N SER A 171 -9.57 4.98 0.31
CA SER A 171 -9.32 5.01 -1.14
C SER A 171 -8.39 6.16 -1.52
N LEU A 172 -8.58 7.36 -0.98
CA LEU A 172 -7.73 8.52 -1.21
C LEU A 172 -6.30 8.33 -0.68
N ILE A 173 -6.14 7.71 0.48
CA ILE A 173 -4.81 7.42 1.06
C ILE A 173 -4.07 6.37 0.23
N LEU A 174 -4.78 5.38 -0.31
CA LEU A 174 -4.22 4.31 -1.14
C LEU A 174 -3.98 4.73 -2.60
N SER A 175 -4.65 5.77 -3.08
CA SER A 175 -4.38 6.36 -4.38
C SER A 175 -3.03 7.09 -4.40
N ASP A 176 -2.48 7.30 -5.58
CA ASP A 176 -1.16 7.95 -5.77
C ASP A 176 -1.08 9.40 -5.31
#